data_a47e3a40149e038bac0b33445c26e33b
#
_entry.id   a47e3a40149e038bac0b33445c26e33b
#
_cell.length_a   1.000
_cell.length_b   1.000
_cell.length_c   1.000
_cell.angle_alpha   90.00
_cell.angle_beta   90.00
_cell.angle_gamma   90.00
#
_symmetry.space_group_name_H-M   'P 1'
#
loop_
_entity.id
_entity.type
_entity.pdbx_description
1 polymer ?
#
loop_
_entity_poly.entity_id
_entity_poly.type
_entity_poly.pdbx_seq_one_letter_code
_entity_poly.pdbx_strand_id
1 'polypeptide(L)'
;DTDRSRGLGDVYKRQEQSRQLLAAGTEIRTFDLKPQLKWIEADEKSHIFDVKIAAYLLNPLKNDYAYEDIAKDYLDLMVPSKEDYLGKKDLATASEEKPEEFLKMACYQAYINLMAKEPLAKQLEEEGMKELFDKIEMPLVYTLSDMEKEGIAIDADALKEYGENLAVSIDKIEKEIYEEAGETFNINSPKQLGVILFEKLQMPNGKKTKTGYSTAADVLEKLAPDYPIVSKILEYRQLTKLKSTYADGLAAFIAEDGRIHSTFQQTITATGRLSSTDPNLQNIPIRMELGRLIRKVFLPREGYV
;
A
#
# COMPACT_ATOMS: atom_id res chain seq x y z
N ASP A 1 27.17 15.66 16.44
CA ASP A 1 27.14 14.48 17.36
C ASP A 1 26.29 14.67 18.62
N THR A 2 26.11 15.88 19.14
CA THR A 2 25.31 16.15 20.35
C THR A 2 23.79 16.07 20.10
N ASP A 3 23.33 16.28 18.90
CA ASP A 3 21.89 16.30 18.56
C ASP A 3 21.32 14.85 18.36
N ARG A 4 22.13 13.95 17.79
CA ARG A 4 21.76 12.52 17.68
C ARG A 4 21.70 11.84 19.05
N SER A 5 22.55 12.19 20.00
CA SER A 5 22.55 11.61 21.33
C SER A 5 21.36 12.07 22.19
N ARG A 6 20.86 13.30 22.00
CA ARG A 6 19.63 13.79 22.65
C ARG A 6 18.39 13.08 22.13
N GLY A 7 18.28 12.91 20.81
CA GLY A 7 17.16 12.18 20.20
C GLY A 7 17.09 10.70 20.64
N LEU A 8 18.20 10.00 20.72
CA LEU A 8 18.28 8.62 21.23
C LEU A 8 17.87 8.54 22.71
N GLY A 9 18.33 9.48 23.56
CA GLY A 9 17.96 9.51 24.97
C GLY A 9 16.47 9.68 25.21
N ASP A 10 15.77 10.47 24.37
CA ASP A 10 14.32 10.67 24.46
C ASP A 10 13.54 9.45 23.95
N VAL A 11 14.04 8.74 22.94
CA VAL A 11 13.46 7.47 22.48
C VAL A 11 13.54 6.41 23.59
N TYR A 12 14.68 6.22 24.21
CA TYR A 12 14.83 5.27 25.33
C TYR A 12 13.94 5.60 26.52
N LYS A 13 13.77 6.88 26.88
CA LYS A 13 12.86 7.29 27.96
C LYS A 13 11.41 6.96 27.62
N ARG A 14 10.98 7.18 26.40
CA ARG A 14 9.60 6.87 25.94
C ARG A 14 9.37 5.35 25.93
N GLN A 15 10.33 4.57 25.48
CA GLN A 15 10.26 3.10 25.52
C GLN A 15 10.16 2.59 26.94
N GLU A 16 10.96 3.13 27.88
CA GLU A 16 10.89 2.75 29.28
C GLU A 16 9.56 3.12 29.92
N GLN A 17 9.01 4.29 29.63
CA GLN A 17 7.70 4.70 30.11
C GLN A 17 6.57 3.80 29.55
N SER A 18 6.63 3.44 28.27
CA SER A 18 5.67 2.51 27.66
C SER A 18 5.77 1.12 28.26
N ARG A 19 6.98 0.59 28.56
CA ARG A 19 7.16 -0.68 29.27
C ARG A 19 6.53 -0.66 30.66
N GLN A 20 6.70 0.43 31.39
CA GLN A 20 6.13 0.56 32.75
C GLN A 20 4.59 0.57 32.70
N LEU A 21 3.98 1.26 31.74
CA LEU A 21 2.52 1.27 31.54
C LEU A 21 1.99 -0.12 31.16
N LEU A 22 2.68 -0.83 30.25
CA LEU A 22 2.31 -2.17 29.84
C LEU A 22 2.47 -3.19 30.99
N ALA A 23 3.59 -3.09 31.73
CA ALA A 23 3.87 -3.95 32.90
C ALA A 23 2.87 -3.76 34.04
N ALA A 24 2.26 -2.60 34.18
CA ALA A 24 1.22 -2.33 35.16
C ALA A 24 -0.11 -3.03 34.87
N GLY A 25 -0.25 -3.75 33.75
CA GLY A 25 -1.49 -4.42 33.34
C GLY A 25 -2.62 -3.45 32.98
N THR A 26 -2.29 -2.19 32.73
CA THR A 26 -3.25 -1.17 32.34
C THR A 26 -3.70 -1.38 30.89
N GLU A 27 -5.00 -1.35 30.63
CA GLU A 27 -5.53 -1.35 29.27
C GLU A 27 -5.13 -0.06 28.55
N ILE A 28 -4.46 -0.19 27.41
CA ILE A 28 -4.10 0.92 26.53
C ILE A 28 -5.13 1.02 25.41
N ARG A 29 -5.63 2.22 25.17
CA ARG A 29 -6.57 2.54 24.08
C ARG A 29 -5.87 3.40 23.08
N THR A 30 -5.74 2.91 21.87
CA THR A 30 -4.94 3.57 20.84
C THR A 30 -5.68 3.65 19.51
N PHE A 31 -5.12 4.43 18.59
CA PHE A 31 -5.58 4.55 17.22
C PHE A 31 -4.44 4.16 16.30
N ASP A 32 -4.64 3.11 15.50
CA ASP A 32 -3.64 2.56 14.56
C ASP A 32 -2.35 2.11 15.28
N LEU A 33 -2.45 0.97 15.97
CA LEU A 33 -1.36 0.43 16.80
C LEU A 33 -0.10 0.08 15.99
N LYS A 34 -0.26 -0.51 14.81
CA LYS A 34 0.86 -1.08 14.05
C LYS A 34 2.04 -0.12 13.84
N PRO A 35 1.87 1.12 13.34
CA PRO A 35 2.97 2.05 13.18
C PRO A 35 3.62 2.46 14.51
N GLN A 36 2.90 2.35 15.63
CA GLN A 36 3.41 2.69 16.96
C GLN A 36 4.35 1.62 17.51
N LEU A 37 4.23 0.36 17.06
CA LEU A 37 5.12 -0.75 17.45
C LEU A 37 6.60 -0.55 17.04
N LYS A 38 6.90 0.52 16.29
CA LYS A 38 8.28 0.97 16.08
C LYS A 38 8.89 1.63 17.33
N TRP A 39 8.04 2.13 18.22
CA TRP A 39 8.44 2.95 19.36
C TRP A 39 8.05 2.36 20.71
N ILE A 40 7.07 1.46 20.75
CA ILE A 40 6.61 0.78 21.95
C ILE A 40 6.87 -0.72 21.83
N GLU A 41 7.33 -1.34 22.91
CA GLU A 41 7.54 -2.78 22.99
C GLU A 41 6.27 -3.44 23.55
N ALA A 42 5.29 -3.66 22.68
CA ALA A 42 4.07 -4.38 23.00
C ALA A 42 4.00 -5.70 22.24
N ASP A 43 3.31 -6.67 22.80
CA ASP A 43 3.08 -8.00 22.24
C ASP A 43 1.60 -8.40 22.34
N GLU A 44 1.27 -9.58 21.87
CA GLU A 44 -0.09 -10.14 21.92
C GLU A 44 -0.67 -10.29 23.35
N LYS A 45 0.17 -10.26 24.38
CA LYS A 45 -0.25 -10.33 25.79
C LYS A 45 -0.53 -8.96 26.37
N SER A 46 -0.17 -7.91 25.65
CA SER A 46 -0.42 -6.54 26.04
C SER A 46 -1.92 -6.22 25.88
N HIS A 47 -2.53 -5.66 26.94
CA HIS A 47 -3.92 -5.27 26.91
C HIS A 47 -4.12 -3.98 26.12
N ILE A 48 -4.20 -4.09 24.80
CA ILE A 48 -4.35 -2.94 23.90
C ILE A 48 -5.65 -3.07 23.10
N PHE A 49 -6.41 -1.99 23.03
CA PHE A 49 -7.60 -1.85 22.21
C PHE A 49 -7.32 -0.83 21.09
N ASP A 50 -7.35 -1.27 19.85
CA ASP A 50 -7.19 -0.39 18.69
C ASP A 50 -8.56 0.07 18.17
N VAL A 51 -8.81 1.36 18.34
CA VAL A 51 -10.08 2.02 17.98
C VAL A 51 -10.31 1.99 16.47
N LYS A 52 -9.26 2.12 15.67
CA LYS A 52 -9.36 2.10 14.20
C LYS A 52 -9.76 0.72 13.67
N ILE A 53 -9.18 -0.34 14.21
CA ILE A 53 -9.53 -1.72 13.84
C ILE A 53 -10.97 -2.04 14.24
N ALA A 54 -11.37 -1.65 15.45
CA ALA A 54 -12.75 -1.82 15.90
C ALA A 54 -13.75 -1.12 14.98
N ALA A 55 -13.48 0.14 14.64
CA ALA A 55 -14.33 0.91 13.73
C ALA A 55 -14.37 0.33 12.31
N TYR A 56 -13.25 -0.19 11.83
CA TYR A 56 -13.18 -0.88 10.53
C TYR A 56 -14.06 -2.12 10.50
N LEU A 57 -14.00 -2.97 11.51
CA LEU A 57 -14.83 -4.18 11.57
C LEU A 57 -16.32 -3.86 11.54
N LEU A 58 -16.73 -2.81 12.27
CA LEU A 58 -18.12 -2.38 12.32
C LEU A 58 -18.61 -1.71 11.03
N ASN A 59 -17.73 -1.07 10.26
CA ASN A 59 -18.11 -0.45 8.99
C ASN A 59 -16.98 -0.49 7.97
N PRO A 60 -16.71 -1.66 7.33
CA PRO A 60 -15.60 -1.84 6.39
C PRO A 60 -15.79 -1.13 5.04
N LEU A 61 -16.93 -0.49 4.81
CA LEU A 61 -17.23 0.23 3.58
C LEU A 61 -16.74 1.69 3.58
N LYS A 62 -16.25 2.19 4.71
CA LYS A 62 -15.60 3.50 4.76
C LYS A 62 -14.26 3.47 4.03
N ASN A 63 -13.94 4.59 3.37
CA ASN A 63 -12.67 4.73 2.67
C ASN A 63 -11.51 5.06 3.62
N ASP A 64 -11.81 5.67 4.76
CA ASP A 64 -10.83 6.05 5.79
C ASP A 64 -11.50 6.08 7.17
N TYR A 65 -10.65 6.04 8.20
CA TYR A 65 -11.03 6.08 9.61
C TYR A 65 -10.14 7.11 10.30
N ALA A 66 -10.60 8.34 10.38
CA ALA A 66 -9.94 9.39 11.13
C ALA A 66 -10.55 9.49 12.55
N TYR A 67 -9.83 10.11 13.48
CA TYR A 67 -10.34 10.24 14.87
C TYR A 67 -11.61 11.09 14.93
N GLU A 68 -11.74 12.09 14.04
CA GLU A 68 -12.95 12.91 13.92
C GLU A 68 -14.16 12.13 13.41
N ASP A 69 -13.95 11.15 12.54
CA ASP A 69 -15.01 10.24 12.09
C ASP A 69 -15.51 9.37 13.23
N ILE A 70 -14.58 8.83 14.04
CA ILE A 70 -14.91 8.01 15.19
C ILE A 70 -15.65 8.84 16.24
N ALA A 71 -15.21 10.08 16.47
CA ALA A 71 -15.91 11.01 17.37
C ALA A 71 -17.36 11.24 16.95
N LYS A 72 -17.59 11.47 15.66
CA LYS A 72 -18.91 11.68 15.09
C LYS A 72 -19.78 10.42 15.16
N ASP A 73 -19.25 9.28 14.69
CA ASP A 73 -20.05 8.07 14.46
C ASP A 73 -20.38 7.32 15.77
N TYR A 74 -19.49 7.39 16.77
CA TYR A 74 -19.63 6.60 18.01
C TYR A 74 -19.80 7.42 19.27
N LEU A 75 -19.52 8.74 19.24
CA LEU A 75 -19.61 9.60 20.41
C LEU A 75 -20.59 10.77 20.21
N ASP A 76 -21.14 10.95 19.02
CA ASP A 76 -21.97 12.12 18.64
C ASP A 76 -21.26 13.46 18.91
N LEU A 77 -19.93 13.48 18.68
CA LEU A 77 -19.08 14.64 18.87
C LEU A 77 -18.53 15.16 17.55
N MET A 78 -18.66 16.47 17.35
CA MET A 78 -18.00 17.17 16.24
C MET A 78 -16.70 17.80 16.73
N VAL A 79 -15.58 17.31 16.24
CA VAL A 79 -14.24 17.81 16.58
C VAL A 79 -13.51 18.25 15.31
N PRO A 80 -12.60 19.24 15.39
CA PRO A 80 -11.80 19.64 14.25
C PRO A 80 -10.92 18.49 13.77
N SER A 81 -10.77 18.36 12.46
CA SER A 81 -9.92 17.34 11.82
C SER A 81 -8.43 17.65 12.01
N LYS A 82 -7.58 16.67 11.70
CA LYS A 82 -6.14 16.89 11.60
C LYS A 82 -5.82 18.03 10.63
N GLU A 83 -6.53 18.10 9.50
CA GLU A 83 -6.31 19.13 8.48
C GLU A 83 -6.70 20.54 8.97
N ASP A 84 -7.74 20.66 9.80
CA ASP A 84 -8.15 21.92 10.41
C ASP A 84 -7.07 22.49 11.35
N TYR A 85 -6.38 21.62 12.09
CA TYR A 85 -5.31 22.05 12.99
C TYR A 85 -3.97 22.27 12.28
N LEU A 86 -3.55 21.31 11.48
CA LEU A 86 -2.17 21.22 10.96
C LEU A 86 -2.06 21.57 9.47
N GLY A 87 -3.20 21.62 8.75
CA GLY A 87 -3.21 21.72 7.29
C GLY A 87 -2.61 20.45 6.67
N LYS A 88 -1.88 20.62 5.57
CA LYS A 88 -1.22 19.52 4.85
C LYS A 88 0.17 19.16 5.38
N LYS A 89 0.56 19.69 6.52
CA LYS A 89 1.89 19.43 7.10
C LYS A 89 1.97 18.03 7.68
N ASP A 90 3.16 17.43 7.59
CA ASP A 90 3.47 16.22 8.33
C ASP A 90 3.55 16.51 9.84
N LEU A 91 3.47 15.45 10.66
CA LEU A 91 3.41 15.58 12.11
C LEU A 91 4.71 16.15 12.72
N ALA A 92 5.87 15.85 12.12
CA ALA A 92 7.16 16.32 12.63
C ALA A 92 7.25 17.83 12.43
N THR A 93 7.05 18.32 11.19
CA THR A 93 7.02 19.73 10.87
C THR A 93 5.95 20.49 11.68
N ALA A 94 4.76 19.90 11.84
CA ALA A 94 3.68 20.53 12.59
C ALA A 94 3.99 20.65 14.09
N SER A 95 4.67 19.66 14.67
CA SER A 95 5.08 19.72 16.09
C SER A 95 6.05 20.85 16.41
N GLU A 96 6.86 21.25 15.43
CA GLU A 96 7.82 22.35 15.57
C GLU A 96 7.19 23.72 15.27
N GLU A 97 6.43 23.81 14.18
CA GLU A 97 5.89 25.07 13.69
C GLU A 97 4.55 25.49 14.31
N LYS A 98 3.74 24.49 14.78
CA LYS A 98 2.42 24.69 15.36
C LYS A 98 2.24 23.84 16.63
N PRO A 99 3.07 24.00 17.65
CA PRO A 99 3.08 23.11 18.82
C PRO A 99 1.78 23.12 19.61
N GLU A 100 1.07 24.25 19.69
CA GLU A 100 -0.19 24.35 20.42
C GLU A 100 -1.32 23.61 19.70
N GLU A 101 -1.45 23.78 18.39
CA GLU A 101 -2.43 23.09 17.55
C GLU A 101 -2.15 21.60 17.50
N PHE A 102 -0.88 21.23 17.40
CA PHE A 102 -0.45 19.83 17.47
C PHE A 102 -0.85 19.18 18.80
N LEU A 103 -0.59 19.88 19.92
CA LEU A 103 -0.96 19.38 21.25
C LEU A 103 -2.47 19.26 21.40
N LYS A 104 -3.25 20.24 20.93
CA LYS A 104 -4.72 20.18 20.96
C LYS A 104 -5.25 18.97 20.18
N MET A 105 -4.75 18.77 18.95
CA MET A 105 -5.11 17.61 18.14
C MET A 105 -4.78 16.29 18.85
N ALA A 106 -3.56 16.17 19.40
CA ALA A 106 -3.14 14.98 20.14
C ALA A 106 -4.02 14.70 21.37
N CYS A 107 -4.43 15.74 22.10
CA CYS A 107 -5.35 15.63 23.23
C CYS A 107 -6.74 15.15 22.78
N TYR A 108 -7.27 15.68 21.68
CA TYR A 108 -8.53 15.20 21.12
C TYR A 108 -8.45 13.74 20.70
N GLN A 109 -7.39 13.36 20.00
CA GLN A 109 -7.19 11.97 19.62
C GLN A 109 -7.13 11.03 20.83
N ALA A 110 -6.37 11.39 21.86
CA ALA A 110 -6.29 10.61 23.10
C ALA A 110 -7.65 10.50 23.82
N TYR A 111 -8.39 11.62 23.90
CA TYR A 111 -9.73 11.66 24.50
C TYR A 111 -10.72 10.76 23.75
N ILE A 112 -10.73 10.84 22.41
CA ILE A 112 -11.61 10.03 21.58
C ILE A 112 -11.27 8.55 21.71
N ASN A 113 -9.99 8.17 21.71
CA ASN A 113 -9.58 6.78 21.93
C ASN A 113 -10.06 6.27 23.30
N LEU A 114 -9.98 7.12 24.32
CA LEU A 114 -10.46 6.78 25.67
C LEU A 114 -11.97 6.54 25.69
N MET A 115 -12.74 7.43 25.08
CA MET A 115 -14.20 7.42 25.14
C MET A 115 -14.85 6.43 24.17
N ALA A 116 -14.26 6.23 22.99
CA ALA A 116 -14.83 5.39 21.93
C ALA A 116 -14.73 3.89 22.23
N LYS A 117 -13.83 3.47 23.12
CA LYS A 117 -13.64 2.03 23.41
C LYS A 117 -14.92 1.35 23.88
N GLU A 118 -15.65 1.95 24.80
CA GLU A 118 -16.85 1.32 25.37
C GLU A 118 -17.98 1.14 24.33
N PRO A 119 -18.40 2.19 23.57
CA PRO A 119 -19.40 2.01 22.53
C PRO A 119 -18.96 1.06 21.42
N LEU A 120 -17.68 1.12 20.99
CA LEU A 120 -17.15 0.21 19.98
C LEU A 120 -17.15 -1.25 20.48
N ALA A 121 -16.65 -1.52 21.68
CA ALA A 121 -16.61 -2.86 22.25
C ALA A 121 -18.01 -3.45 22.41
N LYS A 122 -18.97 -2.64 22.88
CA LYS A 122 -20.36 -3.04 22.97
C LYS A 122 -20.95 -3.42 21.61
N GLN A 123 -20.70 -2.61 20.60
CA GLN A 123 -21.22 -2.86 19.26
C GLN A 123 -20.56 -4.09 18.61
N LEU A 124 -19.24 -4.28 18.80
CA LEU A 124 -18.56 -5.53 18.38
C LEU A 124 -19.18 -6.78 19.01
N GLU A 125 -19.63 -6.71 20.26
CA GLU A 125 -20.30 -7.82 20.93
C GLU A 125 -21.71 -8.04 20.37
N GLU A 126 -22.49 -6.98 20.18
CA GLU A 126 -23.84 -7.00 19.63
C GLU A 126 -23.86 -7.56 18.19
N GLU A 127 -22.86 -7.21 17.36
CA GLU A 127 -22.70 -7.68 15.98
C GLU A 127 -22.01 -9.06 15.88
N GLY A 128 -21.60 -9.67 17.01
CA GLY A 128 -20.92 -10.96 17.06
C GLY A 128 -19.48 -10.93 16.53
N MET A 129 -18.85 -9.76 16.47
CA MET A 129 -17.50 -9.57 15.92
C MET A 129 -16.41 -9.53 16.98
N LYS A 130 -16.76 -9.62 18.28
CA LYS A 130 -15.79 -9.53 19.36
C LYS A 130 -14.70 -10.59 19.28
N GLU A 131 -15.04 -11.85 18.95
CA GLU A 131 -14.05 -12.92 18.81
C GLU A 131 -13.13 -12.68 17.61
N LEU A 132 -13.64 -12.16 16.50
CA LEU A 132 -12.84 -11.77 15.34
C LEU A 132 -11.83 -10.68 15.72
N PHE A 133 -12.30 -9.64 16.43
CA PHE A 133 -11.44 -8.57 16.91
C PHE A 133 -10.34 -9.09 17.85
N ASP A 134 -10.72 -9.81 18.93
CA ASP A 134 -9.81 -10.22 19.99
C ASP A 134 -8.83 -11.31 19.57
N LYS A 135 -9.30 -12.30 18.76
CA LYS A 135 -8.52 -13.53 18.47
C LYS A 135 -7.80 -13.49 17.11
N ILE A 136 -8.22 -12.62 16.21
CA ILE A 136 -7.67 -12.57 14.85
C ILE A 136 -7.10 -11.19 14.55
N GLU A 137 -7.91 -10.14 14.54
CA GLU A 137 -7.50 -8.83 14.03
C GLU A 137 -6.46 -8.14 14.92
N MET A 138 -6.63 -8.18 16.23
CA MET A 138 -5.64 -7.60 17.15
C MET A 138 -4.30 -8.38 17.16
N PRO A 139 -4.27 -9.72 17.26
CA PRO A 139 -3.01 -10.48 17.11
C PRO A 139 -2.34 -10.27 15.74
N LEU A 140 -3.11 -10.14 14.67
CA LEU A 140 -2.60 -9.91 13.32
C LEU A 140 -1.77 -8.61 13.22
N VAL A 141 -2.09 -7.58 14.01
CA VAL A 141 -1.31 -6.33 14.06
C VAL A 141 0.16 -6.60 14.34
N TYR A 142 0.47 -7.45 15.32
CA TYR A 142 1.84 -7.80 15.70
C TYR A 142 2.53 -8.61 14.62
N THR A 143 1.83 -9.61 14.09
CA THR A 143 2.33 -10.44 12.99
C THR A 143 2.69 -9.58 11.77
N LEU A 144 1.81 -8.66 11.36
CA LEU A 144 2.07 -7.75 10.25
C LEU A 144 3.24 -6.80 10.54
N SER A 145 3.32 -6.27 11.77
CA SER A 145 4.46 -5.45 12.18
C SER A 145 5.78 -6.20 12.08
N ASP A 146 5.82 -7.46 12.48
CA ASP A 146 7.03 -8.28 12.40
C ASP A 146 7.37 -8.64 10.96
N MET A 147 6.38 -8.94 10.12
CA MET A 147 6.57 -9.14 8.67
C MET A 147 7.14 -7.89 7.99
N GLU A 148 6.65 -6.71 8.34
CA GLU A 148 7.14 -5.44 7.82
C GLU A 148 8.58 -5.16 8.25
N LYS A 149 8.93 -5.47 9.51
CA LYS A 149 10.29 -5.33 10.04
C LYS A 149 11.27 -6.34 9.42
N GLU A 150 10.85 -7.59 9.30
CA GLU A 150 11.67 -8.65 8.69
C GLU A 150 11.90 -8.38 7.20
N GLY A 151 10.86 -7.97 6.47
CA GLY A 151 10.91 -7.80 5.02
C GLY A 151 11.18 -9.13 4.29
N ILE A 152 11.33 -9.06 2.97
CA ILE A 152 11.67 -10.21 2.12
C ILE A 152 12.97 -9.97 1.38
N ALA A 153 13.91 -10.92 1.45
CA ALA A 153 15.17 -10.83 0.74
C ALA A 153 14.97 -10.92 -0.78
N ILE A 154 15.74 -10.14 -1.53
CA ILE A 154 15.68 -10.10 -2.98
C ILE A 154 17.08 -10.17 -3.57
N ASP A 155 17.21 -10.93 -4.67
CA ASP A 155 18.40 -10.95 -5.49
C ASP A 155 18.38 -9.72 -6.44
N ALA A 156 19.12 -8.68 -6.06
CA ALA A 156 19.18 -7.43 -6.81
C ALA A 156 19.83 -7.60 -8.19
N ASP A 157 20.81 -8.50 -8.32
CA ASP A 157 21.50 -8.76 -9.60
C ASP A 157 20.58 -9.53 -10.55
N ALA A 158 19.87 -10.54 -10.07
CA ALA A 158 18.86 -11.26 -10.83
C ALA A 158 17.70 -10.35 -11.25
N LEU A 159 17.27 -9.43 -10.38
CA LEU A 159 16.24 -8.44 -10.71
C LEU A 159 16.70 -7.50 -11.83
N LYS A 160 17.94 -7.03 -11.76
CA LYS A 160 18.55 -6.18 -12.78
C LYS A 160 18.65 -6.91 -14.13
N GLU A 161 19.18 -8.14 -14.14
CA GLU A 161 19.26 -8.97 -15.35
C GLU A 161 17.88 -9.20 -15.96
N TYR A 162 16.87 -9.47 -15.14
CA TYR A 162 15.49 -9.58 -15.59
C TYR A 162 15.01 -8.29 -16.28
N GLY A 163 15.29 -7.12 -15.70
CA GLY A 163 14.95 -5.82 -16.29
C GLY A 163 15.65 -5.54 -17.63
N GLU A 164 16.93 -5.93 -17.75
CA GLU A 164 17.73 -5.81 -18.99
C GLU A 164 17.17 -6.72 -20.09
N ASN A 165 16.82 -7.96 -19.78
CA ASN A 165 16.20 -8.90 -20.71
C ASN A 165 14.83 -8.41 -21.21
N LEU A 166 14.02 -7.79 -20.32
CA LEU A 166 12.78 -7.15 -20.73
C LEU A 166 13.03 -5.96 -21.67
N ALA A 167 14.04 -5.13 -21.41
CA ALA A 167 14.38 -4.00 -22.26
C ALA A 167 14.71 -4.44 -23.69
N VAL A 168 15.54 -5.48 -23.85
CA VAL A 168 15.87 -6.04 -25.17
C VAL A 168 14.61 -6.52 -25.91
N SER A 169 13.70 -7.18 -25.22
CA SER A 169 12.45 -7.66 -25.79
C SER A 169 11.51 -6.50 -26.19
N ILE A 170 11.42 -5.46 -25.36
CA ILE A 170 10.65 -4.25 -25.63
C ILE A 170 11.17 -3.54 -26.87
N ASP A 171 12.48 -3.31 -26.95
CA ASP A 171 13.12 -2.63 -28.09
C ASP A 171 12.89 -3.38 -29.41
N LYS A 172 12.92 -4.72 -29.36
CA LYS A 172 12.63 -5.55 -30.53
C LYS A 172 11.20 -5.37 -31.02
N ILE A 173 10.23 -5.56 -30.11
CA ILE A 173 8.80 -5.46 -30.45
C ILE A 173 8.42 -4.04 -30.88
N GLU A 174 9.00 -3.01 -30.25
CA GLU A 174 8.79 -1.62 -30.63
C GLU A 174 9.16 -1.36 -32.08
N LYS A 175 10.33 -1.84 -32.52
CA LYS A 175 10.77 -1.71 -33.91
C LYS A 175 9.81 -2.42 -34.86
N GLU A 176 9.40 -3.64 -34.56
CA GLU A 176 8.43 -4.38 -35.35
C GLU A 176 7.08 -3.67 -35.45
N ILE A 177 6.60 -3.03 -34.39
CA ILE A 177 5.37 -2.23 -34.39
C ILE A 177 5.54 -1.01 -35.32
N TYR A 178 6.67 -0.30 -35.26
CA TYR A 178 6.91 0.85 -36.12
C TYR A 178 7.06 0.48 -37.60
N GLU A 179 7.67 -0.65 -37.90
CA GLU A 179 7.75 -1.19 -39.25
C GLU A 179 6.37 -1.50 -39.83
N GLU A 180 5.50 -2.16 -39.05
CA GLU A 180 4.12 -2.46 -39.49
C GLU A 180 3.23 -1.21 -39.57
N ALA A 181 3.41 -0.25 -38.66
CA ALA A 181 2.69 1.03 -38.70
C ALA A 181 3.17 1.98 -39.81
N GLY A 182 4.42 1.80 -40.29
CA GLY A 182 5.08 2.67 -41.29
C GLY A 182 5.49 4.03 -40.74
N GLU A 183 5.48 4.23 -39.43
CA GLU A 183 5.95 5.43 -38.72
C GLU A 183 6.20 5.18 -37.24
N THR A 184 6.95 6.07 -36.59
CA THR A 184 7.18 6.07 -35.15
C THR A 184 6.13 6.88 -34.43
N PHE A 185 5.66 6.39 -33.29
CA PHE A 185 4.68 7.05 -32.43
C PHE A 185 4.80 6.56 -30.99
N ASN A 186 4.18 7.24 -30.04
CA ASN A 186 4.16 6.75 -28.67
C ASN A 186 3.09 5.65 -28.50
N ILE A 187 3.53 4.38 -28.46
CA ILE A 187 2.66 3.19 -28.31
C ILE A 187 1.87 3.22 -26.99
N ASN A 188 2.43 3.85 -25.94
CA ASN A 188 1.76 4.02 -24.64
C ASN A 188 0.77 5.17 -24.61
N SER A 189 0.69 6.00 -25.66
CA SER A 189 -0.31 7.05 -25.78
C SER A 189 -1.61 6.52 -26.41
N PRO A 190 -2.71 6.40 -25.67
CA PRO A 190 -3.99 5.92 -26.22
C PRO A 190 -4.46 6.76 -27.41
N LYS A 191 -4.17 8.07 -27.38
CA LYS A 191 -4.55 9.00 -28.46
C LYS A 191 -3.78 8.72 -29.76
N GLN A 192 -2.45 8.60 -29.68
CA GLN A 192 -1.62 8.34 -30.88
C GLN A 192 -1.89 6.93 -31.40
N LEU A 193 -1.93 5.94 -30.55
CA LEU A 193 -2.23 4.57 -30.94
C LEU A 193 -3.61 4.45 -31.59
N GLY A 194 -4.63 5.15 -31.05
CA GLY A 194 -5.96 5.15 -31.63
C GLY A 194 -6.00 5.71 -33.05
N VAL A 195 -5.24 6.77 -33.34
CA VAL A 195 -5.10 7.33 -34.71
C VAL A 195 -4.42 6.32 -35.64
N ILE A 196 -3.34 5.70 -35.21
CA ILE A 196 -2.64 4.69 -36.04
C ILE A 196 -3.57 3.53 -36.38
N LEU A 197 -4.23 2.92 -35.39
CA LEU A 197 -5.03 1.72 -35.61
C LEU A 197 -6.32 2.01 -36.40
N PHE A 198 -7.04 3.05 -36.06
CA PHE A 198 -8.40 3.28 -36.58
C PHE A 198 -8.51 4.29 -37.69
N GLU A 199 -7.56 5.22 -37.84
CA GLU A 199 -7.59 6.20 -38.92
C GLU A 199 -6.58 5.82 -40.04
N LYS A 200 -5.33 5.48 -39.68
CA LYS A 200 -4.31 5.14 -40.66
C LYS A 200 -4.45 3.71 -41.20
N LEU A 201 -4.51 2.73 -40.30
CA LEU A 201 -4.64 1.31 -40.66
C LEU A 201 -6.11 0.89 -40.88
N GLN A 202 -7.06 1.78 -40.66
CA GLN A 202 -8.49 1.61 -40.93
C GLN A 202 -9.09 0.32 -40.33
N MET A 203 -8.64 -0.05 -39.10
CA MET A 203 -9.17 -1.22 -38.45
C MET A 203 -10.64 -1.05 -38.06
N PRO A 204 -11.47 -2.10 -38.12
CA PRO A 204 -12.88 -2.03 -37.78
C PRO A 204 -13.10 -1.85 -36.29
N ASN A 205 -14.35 -1.52 -35.92
CA ASN A 205 -14.83 -1.49 -34.53
C ASN A 205 -14.13 -0.48 -33.60
N GLY A 206 -13.58 0.61 -34.13
CA GLY A 206 -13.02 1.69 -33.35
C GLY A 206 -14.05 2.35 -32.44
N LYS A 207 -14.08 2.01 -31.14
CA LYS A 207 -14.98 2.61 -30.16
C LYS A 207 -14.51 4.02 -29.82
N LYS A 208 -15.26 5.03 -30.25
CA LYS A 208 -14.96 6.43 -29.90
C LYS A 208 -15.33 6.75 -28.45
N THR A 209 -14.45 7.47 -27.77
CA THR A 209 -14.63 8.04 -26.45
C THR A 209 -14.59 9.57 -26.54
N LYS A 210 -14.81 10.27 -25.42
CA LYS A 210 -14.71 11.75 -25.39
C LYS A 210 -13.31 12.27 -25.79
N THR A 211 -12.27 11.46 -25.64
CA THR A 211 -10.85 11.86 -25.85
C THR A 211 -10.20 11.19 -27.05
N GLY A 212 -10.94 10.43 -27.86
CA GLY A 212 -10.44 9.70 -29.02
C GLY A 212 -10.94 8.25 -29.07
N TYR A 213 -10.17 7.37 -29.71
CA TYR A 213 -10.51 5.96 -29.77
C TYR A 213 -10.08 5.21 -28.50
N SER A 214 -10.89 4.24 -28.08
CA SER A 214 -10.51 3.35 -27.00
C SER A 214 -9.46 2.37 -27.47
N THR A 215 -8.34 2.32 -26.73
CA THR A 215 -7.27 1.31 -26.92
C THR A 215 -7.13 0.46 -25.67
N ALA A 216 -8.24 0.24 -24.94
CA ALA A 216 -8.28 -0.64 -23.79
C ALA A 216 -8.02 -2.10 -24.21
N ALA A 217 -7.52 -2.92 -23.29
CA ALA A 217 -7.10 -4.29 -23.57
C ALA A 217 -8.25 -5.12 -24.19
N ASP A 218 -9.46 -4.98 -23.65
CA ASP A 218 -10.67 -5.69 -24.13
C ASP A 218 -11.06 -5.34 -25.57
N VAL A 219 -10.71 -4.14 -26.04
CA VAL A 219 -10.91 -3.70 -27.43
C VAL A 219 -9.83 -4.27 -28.33
N LEU A 220 -8.56 -4.20 -27.90
CA LEU A 220 -7.43 -4.70 -28.67
C LEU A 220 -7.41 -6.22 -28.77
N GLU A 221 -7.76 -6.93 -27.70
CA GLU A 221 -7.84 -8.42 -27.69
C GLU A 221 -8.81 -8.96 -28.74
N LYS A 222 -9.88 -8.21 -29.06
CA LYS A 222 -10.83 -8.61 -30.13
C LYS A 222 -10.26 -8.44 -31.53
N LEU A 223 -9.29 -7.56 -31.71
CA LEU A 223 -8.64 -7.30 -32.99
C LEU A 223 -7.37 -8.13 -33.19
N ALA A 224 -6.76 -8.58 -32.10
CA ALA A 224 -5.49 -9.29 -32.13
C ALA A 224 -5.46 -10.55 -33.03
N PRO A 225 -6.53 -11.38 -33.13
CA PRO A 225 -6.53 -12.54 -34.01
C PRO A 225 -6.37 -12.20 -35.51
N ASP A 226 -6.91 -11.04 -35.91
CA ASP A 226 -6.94 -10.64 -37.32
C ASP A 226 -5.79 -9.67 -37.71
N TYR A 227 -5.19 -9.03 -36.70
CA TYR A 227 -4.18 -7.98 -36.90
C TYR A 227 -2.91 -8.24 -36.09
N PRO A 228 -1.82 -8.77 -36.68
CA PRO A 228 -0.58 -9.08 -35.96
C PRO A 228 0.02 -7.91 -35.18
N ILE A 229 -0.03 -6.70 -35.71
CA ILE A 229 0.44 -5.49 -35.03
C ILE A 229 -0.28 -5.28 -33.69
N VAL A 230 -1.57 -5.63 -33.57
CA VAL A 230 -2.34 -5.48 -32.33
C VAL A 230 -1.86 -6.46 -31.27
N SER A 231 -1.54 -7.70 -31.68
CA SER A 231 -0.92 -8.69 -30.78
C SER A 231 0.41 -8.19 -30.23
N LYS A 232 1.26 -7.60 -31.08
CA LYS A 232 2.55 -7.02 -30.70
C LYS A 232 2.37 -5.81 -29.77
N ILE A 233 1.36 -4.97 -29.98
CA ILE A 233 1.05 -3.84 -29.10
C ILE A 233 0.61 -4.33 -27.72
N LEU A 234 -0.20 -5.37 -27.64
CA LEU A 234 -0.60 -5.98 -26.36
C LEU A 234 0.63 -6.55 -25.63
N GLU A 235 1.51 -7.26 -26.34
CA GLU A 235 2.75 -7.80 -25.78
C GLU A 235 3.69 -6.68 -25.33
N TYR A 236 3.90 -5.65 -26.12
CA TYR A 236 4.69 -4.47 -25.77
C TYR A 236 4.21 -3.83 -24.47
N ARG A 237 2.91 -3.61 -24.34
CA ARG A 237 2.30 -3.05 -23.12
C ARG A 237 2.49 -3.94 -21.90
N GLN A 238 2.40 -5.26 -22.09
CA GLN A 238 2.65 -6.22 -21.01
C GLN A 238 4.11 -6.17 -20.55
N LEU A 239 5.07 -6.22 -21.49
CA LEU A 239 6.50 -6.17 -21.17
C LEU A 239 6.89 -4.83 -20.52
N THR A 240 6.39 -3.72 -21.06
CA THR A 240 6.63 -2.39 -20.48
C THR A 240 6.08 -2.29 -19.06
N LYS A 241 4.89 -2.85 -18.80
CA LYS A 241 4.33 -2.90 -17.46
C LYS A 241 5.15 -3.77 -16.52
N LEU A 242 5.60 -4.95 -16.99
CA LEU A 242 6.47 -5.83 -16.20
C LEU A 242 7.77 -5.11 -15.82
N LYS A 243 8.41 -4.44 -16.79
CA LYS A 243 9.64 -3.71 -16.55
C LYS A 243 9.43 -2.55 -15.57
N SER A 244 8.50 -1.65 -15.86
CA SER A 244 8.31 -0.44 -15.06
C SER A 244 7.81 -0.72 -13.65
N THR A 245 6.87 -1.67 -13.48
CA THR A 245 6.22 -1.92 -12.19
C THR A 245 7.03 -2.89 -11.33
N TYR A 246 7.60 -3.93 -11.94
CA TYR A 246 8.23 -5.01 -11.17
C TYR A 246 9.76 -5.00 -11.25
N ALA A 247 10.38 -4.81 -12.41
CA ALA A 247 11.84 -4.74 -12.45
C ALA A 247 12.35 -3.43 -11.84
N ASP A 248 12.00 -2.30 -12.47
CA ASP A 248 12.48 -0.98 -12.03
C ASP A 248 11.76 -0.54 -10.73
N GLY A 249 10.46 -0.83 -10.63
CA GLY A 249 9.66 -0.44 -9.47
C GLY A 249 10.09 -1.12 -8.18
N LEU A 250 10.36 -2.43 -8.17
CA LEU A 250 10.83 -3.13 -6.96
C LEU A 250 12.26 -2.76 -6.60
N ALA A 251 13.13 -2.51 -7.59
CA ALA A 251 14.51 -2.11 -7.35
C ALA A 251 14.62 -0.83 -6.49
N ALA A 252 13.66 0.09 -6.63
CA ALA A 252 13.61 1.32 -5.84
C ALA A 252 13.28 1.11 -4.35
N PHE A 253 12.74 -0.06 -4.00
CA PHE A 253 12.36 -0.39 -2.62
C PHE A 253 13.36 -1.34 -1.93
N ILE A 254 14.46 -1.69 -2.57
CA ILE A 254 15.50 -2.52 -1.93
C ILE A 254 16.21 -1.66 -0.91
N ALA A 255 16.08 -2.02 0.36
CA ALA A 255 16.73 -1.35 1.48
C ALA A 255 18.22 -1.73 1.59
N GLU A 256 18.95 -1.07 2.49
CA GLU A 256 20.39 -1.30 2.71
C GLU A 256 20.71 -2.73 3.17
N ASP A 257 19.74 -3.41 3.79
CA ASP A 257 19.86 -4.81 4.21
C ASP A 257 19.58 -5.82 3.08
N GLY A 258 19.34 -5.36 1.84
CA GLY A 258 19.04 -6.20 0.68
C GLY A 258 17.62 -6.77 0.69
N ARG A 259 16.71 -6.18 1.46
CA ARG A 259 15.32 -6.65 1.61
C ARG A 259 14.33 -5.59 1.15
N ILE A 260 13.12 -6.04 0.86
CA ILE A 260 11.98 -5.16 0.59
C ILE A 260 11.03 -5.23 1.79
N HIS A 261 10.72 -4.07 2.37
CA HIS A 261 9.82 -3.90 3.51
C HIS A 261 8.51 -3.27 3.02
N SER A 262 7.57 -4.11 2.62
CA SER A 262 6.24 -3.66 2.22
C SER A 262 5.40 -3.30 3.44
N THR A 263 4.43 -2.42 3.27
CA THR A 263 3.44 -2.10 4.31
C THR A 263 2.14 -2.88 4.05
N PHE A 264 1.64 -3.59 5.05
CA PHE A 264 0.40 -4.36 4.97
C PHE A 264 -0.74 -3.61 5.66
N GLN A 265 -1.71 -3.18 4.88
CA GLN A 265 -2.87 -2.43 5.35
C GLN A 265 -4.01 -3.38 5.71
N GLN A 266 -4.45 -3.34 6.97
CA GLN A 266 -5.49 -4.20 7.52
C GLN A 266 -6.90 -3.60 7.36
N THR A 267 -7.02 -2.28 7.26
CA THR A 267 -8.28 -1.53 7.33
C THR A 267 -8.69 -0.86 6.01
N ILE A 268 -8.27 -1.40 4.85
CA ILE A 268 -8.53 -0.76 3.54
C ILE A 268 -9.64 -1.45 2.77
N THR A 269 -9.69 -2.80 2.78
CA THR A 269 -10.60 -3.54 1.91
C THR A 269 -11.92 -3.82 2.59
N ALA A 270 -13.03 -3.66 1.88
CA ALA A 270 -14.37 -4.00 2.40
C ALA A 270 -14.59 -5.52 2.63
N THR A 271 -13.65 -6.37 2.20
CA THR A 271 -13.78 -7.83 2.22
C THR A 271 -12.95 -8.51 3.30
N GLY A 272 -12.27 -7.77 4.18
CA GLY A 272 -11.35 -8.31 5.18
C GLY A 272 -9.99 -8.80 4.61
N ARG A 273 -9.72 -8.58 3.31
CA ARG A 273 -8.41 -8.91 2.74
C ARG A 273 -7.39 -7.85 3.13
N LEU A 274 -6.14 -8.28 3.32
CA LEU A 274 -5.03 -7.35 3.45
C LEU A 274 -4.78 -6.63 2.11
N SER A 275 -4.29 -5.40 2.19
CA SER A 275 -3.73 -4.67 1.05
C SER A 275 -2.25 -4.43 1.30
N SER A 276 -1.41 -4.56 0.27
CA SER A 276 0.03 -4.32 0.34
C SER A 276 0.38 -3.07 -0.44
N THR A 277 1.20 -2.20 0.17
CA THR A 277 1.66 -0.94 -0.44
C THR A 277 3.15 -0.73 -0.17
N ASP A 278 3.79 0.06 -1.00
CA ASP A 278 5.15 0.54 -0.85
C ASP A 278 6.22 -0.57 -0.64
N PRO A 279 6.34 -1.54 -1.60
CA PRO A 279 5.57 -1.76 -2.81
C PRO A 279 4.39 -2.71 -2.64
N ASN A 280 3.47 -2.74 -3.62
CA ASN A 280 2.41 -3.75 -3.65
C ASN A 280 2.96 -5.10 -4.12
N LEU A 281 3.18 -6.03 -3.18
CA LEU A 281 3.68 -7.38 -3.44
C LEU A 281 2.57 -8.40 -3.80
N GLN A 282 1.29 -8.04 -3.64
CA GLN A 282 0.17 -8.95 -3.90
C GLN A 282 -0.18 -9.07 -5.39
N ASN A 283 0.24 -8.09 -6.20
CA ASN A 283 -0.10 -8.03 -7.63
C ASN A 283 0.99 -8.62 -8.55
N ILE A 284 1.94 -9.39 -8.03
CA ILE A 284 2.99 -10.03 -8.83
C ILE A 284 2.35 -11.04 -9.80
N PRO A 285 2.57 -10.90 -11.12
CA PRO A 285 1.93 -11.75 -12.13
C PRO A 285 2.29 -13.22 -11.98
N ILE A 286 1.30 -14.12 -12.18
CA ILE A 286 1.48 -15.58 -12.11
C ILE A 286 1.09 -16.30 -13.40
N ARG A 287 0.28 -15.66 -14.25
CA ARG A 287 -0.26 -16.32 -15.46
C ARG A 287 0.72 -16.32 -16.63
N MET A 288 1.56 -15.30 -16.73
CA MET A 288 2.56 -15.17 -17.80
C MET A 288 3.87 -15.80 -17.37
N GLU A 289 4.56 -16.45 -18.31
CA GLU A 289 5.86 -17.07 -18.06
C GLU A 289 6.90 -16.04 -17.61
N LEU A 290 7.01 -14.91 -18.32
CA LEU A 290 7.88 -13.80 -17.91
C LEU A 290 7.48 -13.22 -16.55
N GLY A 291 6.18 -13.13 -16.25
CA GLY A 291 5.71 -12.71 -14.92
C GLY A 291 6.07 -13.68 -13.80
N ARG A 292 6.21 -14.99 -14.10
CA ARG A 292 6.68 -15.97 -13.12
C ARG A 292 8.16 -15.83 -12.81
N LEU A 293 8.97 -15.35 -13.73
CA LEU A 293 10.41 -15.18 -13.52
C LEU A 293 10.70 -14.16 -12.42
N ILE A 294 9.89 -13.11 -12.28
CA ILE A 294 10.05 -12.12 -11.22
C ILE A 294 9.97 -12.75 -9.82
N ARG A 295 9.24 -13.86 -9.65
CA ARG A 295 9.13 -14.53 -8.35
C ARG A 295 10.44 -15.21 -7.93
N LYS A 296 11.30 -15.56 -8.89
CA LYS A 296 12.59 -16.20 -8.62
C LYS A 296 13.62 -15.26 -7.99
N VAL A 297 13.40 -13.94 -8.08
CA VAL A 297 14.28 -12.96 -7.44
C VAL A 297 14.05 -12.84 -5.94
N PHE A 298 12.90 -13.32 -5.43
CA PHE A 298 12.65 -13.38 -3.99
C PHE A 298 13.32 -14.61 -3.40
N LEU A 299 14.17 -14.36 -2.41
CA LEU A 299 14.97 -15.41 -1.80
C LEU A 299 14.35 -15.87 -0.49
N PRO A 300 14.09 -17.17 -0.32
CA PRO A 300 13.72 -17.70 0.98
C PRO A 300 14.91 -17.61 1.95
N ARG A 301 14.62 -17.53 3.24
CA ARG A 301 15.62 -17.68 4.28
C ARG A 301 16.22 -19.09 4.23
N GLU A 302 17.49 -19.24 4.62
CA GLU A 302 18.13 -20.55 4.69
C GLU A 302 17.31 -21.54 5.54
N GLY A 303 17.00 -22.71 4.94
CA GLY A 303 16.13 -23.74 5.55
C GLY A 303 14.63 -23.53 5.35
N TYR A 304 14.22 -22.52 4.59
CA TYR A 304 12.82 -22.25 4.20
C TYR A 304 12.64 -22.38 2.68
N VAL A 305 11.39 -22.54 2.24
CA VAL A 305 10.99 -22.67 0.83
C VAL A 305 10.03 -21.57 0.43
#